data_dbc6f66ac2af1356f405ef0831361c39
#
_entry.id   dbc6f66ac2af1356f405ef0831361c39
#
_cell.length_a   1.000
_cell.length_b   1.000
_cell.length_c   1.000
_cell.angle_alpha   90.00
_cell.angle_beta   90.00
_cell.angle_gamma   90.00
#
_symmetry.space_group_name_H-M   'P 1'
#
loop_
_entity.id
_entity.type
_entity.pdbx_description
1 polymer ?
#
loop_
_entity_poly.entity_id
_entity_poly.type
_entity_poly.pdbx_seq_one_letter_code
_entity_poly.pdbx_strand_id
1 'polypeptide(L)'
;MTLNGKELAAVLKAGHAMVQADGKVEESELKVLFGELANFGVPAEQAQLMMVAADAMEASEMFETLTNLSTEAKKYVAGYLAAIMISDNDIDDSEVNMWKLICTLSKFPTMNLNEALTFWRNN
;
A
#
# COMPACT_ATOMS: atom_id res chain seq x y z
N MET A 1 -4.06 -0.58 14.99
CA MET A 1 -3.45 -1.70 14.23
C MET A 1 -1.93 -1.54 14.26
N THR A 2 -1.22 -2.61 14.52
CA THR A 2 0.24 -2.58 14.65
C THR A 2 0.87 -3.50 13.58
N LEU A 3 1.86 -2.98 12.85
CA LEU A 3 2.64 -3.74 11.88
C LEU A 3 4.09 -3.78 12.33
N ASN A 4 4.74 -4.93 12.16
CA ASN A 4 6.18 -5.03 12.41
C ASN A 4 6.96 -4.44 11.23
N GLY A 5 8.29 -4.36 11.36
CA GLY A 5 9.14 -3.74 10.34
C GLY A 5 9.05 -4.43 8.98
N LYS A 6 8.99 -5.75 8.95
CA LYS A 6 8.89 -6.52 7.71
C LYS A 6 7.53 -6.31 7.04
N GLU A 7 6.46 -6.32 7.83
CA GLU A 7 5.11 -6.07 7.35
C GLU A 7 4.99 -4.66 6.77
N LEU A 8 5.54 -3.68 7.47
CA LEU A 8 5.52 -2.29 7.02
C LEU A 8 6.32 -2.11 5.73
N ALA A 9 7.48 -2.78 5.61
CA ALA A 9 8.27 -2.75 4.38
C ALA A 9 7.49 -3.34 3.20
N ALA A 10 6.77 -4.45 3.43
CA ALA A 10 5.94 -5.06 2.38
C ALA A 10 4.80 -4.14 1.95
N VAL A 11 4.14 -3.48 2.89
CA VAL A 11 3.07 -2.51 2.60
C VAL A 11 3.63 -1.33 1.80
N LEU A 12 4.79 -0.83 2.20
CA LEU A 12 5.44 0.29 1.52
C LEU A 12 5.86 -0.09 0.09
N LYS A 13 6.37 -1.30 -0.09
CA LYS A 13 6.73 -1.81 -1.42
C LYS A 13 5.49 -1.91 -2.32
N ALA A 14 4.39 -2.40 -1.80
CA ALA A 14 3.13 -2.47 -2.54
C ALA A 14 2.63 -1.07 -2.90
N GLY A 15 2.71 -0.13 -1.96
CA GLY A 15 2.35 1.28 -2.20
C GLY A 15 3.20 1.92 -3.28
N HIS A 16 4.50 1.66 -3.27
CA HIS A 16 5.42 2.16 -4.29
C HIS A 16 5.09 1.58 -5.67
N ALA A 17 4.70 0.32 -5.74
CA ALA A 17 4.24 -0.30 -6.98
C ALA A 17 3.00 0.40 -7.53
N MET A 18 2.08 0.83 -6.66
CA MET A 18 0.92 1.61 -7.06
C MET A 18 1.32 2.95 -7.66
N VAL A 19 2.27 3.65 -7.03
CA VAL A 19 2.76 4.94 -7.51
C VAL A 19 3.37 4.80 -8.91
N GLN A 20 4.04 3.70 -9.20
CA GLN A 20 4.75 3.47 -10.45
C GLN A 20 3.91 2.79 -11.53
N ALA A 21 2.68 2.39 -11.23
CA ALA A 21 1.89 1.52 -12.09
C ALA A 21 1.60 2.10 -13.49
N ASP A 22 1.43 3.41 -13.60
CA ASP A 22 1.15 4.09 -14.87
C ASP A 22 2.40 4.72 -15.51
N GLY A 23 3.57 4.49 -14.93
CA GLY A 23 4.83 5.07 -15.40
C GLY A 23 5.04 6.53 -15.01
N LYS A 24 4.14 7.11 -14.24
CA LYS A 24 4.22 8.49 -13.75
C LYS A 24 4.28 8.48 -12.23
N VAL A 25 5.06 9.38 -11.65
CA VAL A 25 5.16 9.55 -10.20
C VAL A 25 4.55 10.91 -9.85
N GLU A 26 3.38 10.87 -9.22
CA GLU A 26 2.67 12.09 -8.83
C GLU A 26 2.98 12.43 -7.37
N GLU A 27 3.15 13.72 -7.09
CA GLU A 27 3.45 14.20 -5.73
C GLU A 27 2.32 13.85 -4.75
N SER A 28 1.05 13.94 -5.20
CA SER A 28 -0.10 13.58 -4.38
C SER A 28 -0.07 12.13 -3.95
N GLU A 29 0.36 11.22 -4.83
CA GLU A 29 0.51 9.81 -4.51
C GLU A 29 1.62 9.58 -3.48
N LEU A 30 2.75 10.28 -3.63
CA LEU A 30 3.86 10.19 -2.67
C LEU A 30 3.45 10.71 -1.29
N LYS A 31 2.62 11.74 -1.23
CA LYS A 31 2.11 12.25 0.05
C LYS A 31 1.30 11.21 0.80
N VAL A 32 0.44 10.47 0.09
CA VAL A 32 -0.32 9.38 0.71
C VAL A 32 0.62 8.26 1.13
N LEU A 33 1.55 7.87 0.26
CA LEU A 33 2.51 6.81 0.51
C LEU A 33 3.31 7.05 1.80
N PHE A 34 3.92 8.21 1.92
CA PHE A 34 4.78 8.54 3.06
C PHE A 34 4.00 9.03 4.28
N GLY A 35 2.83 9.64 4.07
CA GLY A 35 1.98 10.09 5.16
C GLY A 35 1.54 8.95 6.07
N GLU A 36 1.32 7.77 5.52
CA GLU A 36 0.92 6.60 6.27
C GLU A 36 2.00 6.12 7.25
N LEU A 37 3.27 6.35 6.92
CA LEU A 37 4.37 5.99 7.82
C LEU A 37 4.25 6.70 9.17
N ALA A 38 3.83 7.96 9.16
CA ALA A 38 3.62 8.71 10.40
C ALA A 38 2.52 8.06 11.25
N ASN A 39 1.47 7.55 10.62
CA ASN A 39 0.39 6.85 11.31
C ASN A 39 0.87 5.55 11.96
N PHE A 40 1.90 4.93 11.41
CA PHE A 40 2.51 3.73 12.00
C PHE A 40 3.66 4.06 12.96
N GLY A 41 3.87 5.34 13.27
CA GLY A 41 4.88 5.76 14.23
C GLY A 41 6.30 5.84 13.68
N VAL A 42 6.48 5.85 12.36
CA VAL A 42 7.79 5.96 11.73
C VAL A 42 8.17 7.44 11.62
N PRO A 43 9.29 7.87 12.26
CA PRO A 43 9.75 9.26 12.11
C PRO A 43 10.13 9.58 10.66
N ALA A 44 9.96 10.84 10.27
CA ALA A 44 10.26 11.29 8.92
C ALA A 44 11.69 10.96 8.48
N GLU A 45 12.65 11.07 9.39
CA GLU A 45 14.06 10.78 9.12
C GLU A 45 14.33 9.30 8.84
N GLN A 46 13.41 8.40 9.21
CA GLN A 46 13.51 6.97 8.94
C GLN A 46 12.76 6.53 7.70
N ALA A 47 11.94 7.40 7.12
CA ALA A 47 11.12 7.06 5.95
C ALA A 47 11.98 6.59 4.77
N GLN A 48 13.13 7.25 4.53
CA GLN A 48 14.03 6.89 3.45
C GLN A 48 14.64 5.50 3.67
N LEU A 49 15.02 5.18 4.90
CA LEU A 49 15.56 3.86 5.23
C LEU A 49 14.51 2.77 5.03
N MET A 50 13.27 3.05 5.40
CA MET A 50 12.16 2.12 5.17
C MET A 50 11.93 1.87 3.68
N MET A 51 12.03 2.91 2.86
CA MET A 51 11.88 2.78 1.41
C MET A 51 13.02 1.94 0.81
N VAL A 52 14.26 2.13 1.28
CA VAL A 52 15.40 1.31 0.84
C VAL A 52 15.15 -0.16 1.19
N ALA A 53 14.67 -0.44 2.39
CA ALA A 53 14.35 -1.80 2.81
C ALA A 53 13.22 -2.41 1.96
N ALA A 54 12.19 -1.60 1.65
CA ALA A 54 11.09 -2.02 0.80
C ALA A 54 11.56 -2.34 -0.62
N ASP A 55 12.39 -1.49 -1.20
CA ASP A 55 12.92 -1.70 -2.54
C ASP A 55 13.84 -2.93 -2.63
N ALA A 56 14.57 -3.24 -1.55
CA ALA A 56 15.43 -4.41 -1.48
C ALA A 56 14.67 -5.73 -1.32
N MET A 57 13.42 -5.67 -0.84
CA MET A 57 12.60 -6.85 -0.65
C MET A 57 12.20 -7.46 -2.00
N GLU A 58 12.29 -8.78 -2.11
CA GLU A 58 11.82 -9.48 -3.31
C GLU A 58 10.29 -9.43 -3.39
N ALA A 59 9.75 -9.41 -4.62
CA ALA A 59 8.31 -9.39 -4.83
C ALA A 59 7.62 -10.60 -4.19
N SER A 60 8.24 -11.79 -4.29
CA SER A 60 7.71 -13.01 -3.67
C SER A 60 7.61 -12.87 -2.16
N GLU A 61 8.60 -12.25 -1.52
CA GLU A 61 8.61 -12.02 -0.09
C GLU A 61 7.52 -11.00 0.30
N MET A 62 7.34 -9.96 -0.51
CA MET A 62 6.27 -8.99 -0.32
C MET A 62 4.90 -9.69 -0.30
N PHE A 63 4.61 -10.49 -1.32
CA PHE A 63 3.32 -11.18 -1.42
C PHE A 63 3.11 -12.17 -0.29
N GLU A 64 4.15 -12.91 0.10
CA GLU A 64 4.08 -13.83 1.23
C GLU A 64 3.75 -13.08 2.53
N THR A 65 4.44 -11.97 2.76
CA THR A 65 4.24 -11.15 3.96
C THR A 65 2.81 -10.58 4.00
N LEU A 66 2.34 -10.04 2.89
CA LEU A 66 0.99 -9.49 2.81
C LEU A 66 -0.08 -10.58 2.99
N THR A 67 0.14 -11.77 2.44
CA THR A 67 -0.78 -12.91 2.58
C THR A 67 -0.94 -13.32 4.04
N ASN A 68 0.09 -13.15 4.84
CA ASN A 68 0.09 -13.54 6.26
C ASN A 68 -0.40 -12.44 7.22
N LEU A 69 -0.80 -11.29 6.71
CA LEU A 69 -1.41 -10.24 7.53
C LEU A 69 -2.76 -10.71 8.08
N SER A 70 -3.19 -10.14 9.19
CA SER A 70 -4.56 -10.36 9.70
C SER A 70 -5.58 -9.87 8.70
N THR A 71 -6.81 -10.39 8.77
CA THR A 71 -7.90 -9.95 7.89
C THR A 71 -8.14 -8.44 8.00
N GLU A 72 -8.10 -7.90 9.20
CA GLU A 72 -8.24 -6.45 9.43
C GLU A 72 -7.13 -5.65 8.76
N ALA A 73 -5.88 -6.11 8.94
CA ALA A 73 -4.74 -5.46 8.33
C ALA A 73 -4.83 -5.51 6.79
N LYS A 74 -5.27 -6.62 6.22
CA LYS A 74 -5.47 -6.76 4.78
C LYS A 74 -6.49 -5.76 4.25
N LYS A 75 -7.61 -5.59 4.96
CA LYS A 75 -8.63 -4.60 4.57
C LYS A 75 -8.08 -3.18 4.62
N TYR A 76 -7.33 -2.88 5.66
CA TYR A 76 -6.71 -1.57 5.82
C TYR A 76 -5.71 -1.29 4.69
N VAL A 77 -4.85 -2.26 4.38
CA VAL A 77 -3.85 -2.12 3.31
C VAL A 77 -4.53 -1.97 1.95
N ALA A 78 -5.60 -2.73 1.68
CA ALA A 78 -6.36 -2.58 0.45
C ALA A 78 -6.86 -1.13 0.29
N GLY A 79 -7.38 -0.55 1.37
CA GLY A 79 -7.84 0.84 1.37
C GLY A 79 -6.70 1.85 1.21
N TYR A 80 -5.57 1.61 1.84
CA TYR A 80 -4.38 2.43 1.71
C TYR A 80 -3.89 2.48 0.25
N LEU A 81 -3.79 1.32 -0.39
CA LEU A 81 -3.38 1.24 -1.80
C LEU A 81 -4.41 1.95 -2.70
N ALA A 82 -5.69 1.80 -2.40
CA ALA A 82 -6.75 2.50 -3.11
C ALA A 82 -6.65 4.02 -2.94
N ALA A 83 -6.30 4.48 -1.73
CA ALA A 83 -6.13 5.90 -1.44
C ALA A 83 -4.98 6.50 -2.26
N ILE A 84 -3.89 5.77 -2.44
CA ILE A 84 -2.80 6.20 -3.32
C ILE A 84 -3.34 6.38 -4.74
N MET A 85 -4.09 5.40 -5.24
CA MET A 85 -4.60 5.38 -6.60
C MET A 85 -5.48 6.59 -6.90
N ILE A 86 -6.34 6.99 -5.96
CA ILE A 86 -7.31 8.08 -6.18
C ILE A 86 -6.79 9.47 -5.81
N SER A 87 -5.57 9.56 -5.28
CA SER A 87 -5.06 10.81 -4.67
C SER A 87 -4.96 11.99 -5.64
N ASP A 88 -4.77 11.73 -6.91
CA ASP A 88 -4.65 12.78 -7.94
C ASP A 88 -5.93 12.97 -8.75
N ASN A 89 -7.02 12.28 -8.39
CA ASN A 89 -8.31 12.30 -9.10
C ASN A 89 -8.26 11.77 -10.53
N ASP A 90 -7.16 11.13 -10.92
CA ASP A 90 -6.99 10.55 -12.26
C ASP A 90 -6.72 9.06 -12.08
N ILE A 91 -7.79 8.26 -12.13
CA ILE A 91 -7.68 6.81 -11.96
C ILE A 91 -7.36 6.17 -13.30
N ASP A 92 -6.16 5.64 -13.40
CA ASP A 92 -5.66 4.97 -14.59
C ASP A 92 -5.99 3.47 -14.54
N ASP A 93 -6.27 2.86 -15.70
CA ASP A 93 -6.56 1.43 -15.76
C ASP A 93 -5.39 0.57 -15.26
N SER A 94 -4.15 1.01 -15.50
CA SER A 94 -2.97 0.30 -15.01
C SER A 94 -2.94 0.28 -13.47
N GLU A 95 -3.34 1.37 -12.83
CA GLU A 95 -3.41 1.43 -11.37
C GLU A 95 -4.51 0.51 -10.82
N VAL A 96 -5.68 0.50 -11.45
CA VAL A 96 -6.78 -0.40 -11.05
C VAL A 96 -6.35 -1.86 -11.20
N ASN A 97 -5.69 -2.19 -12.30
CA ASN A 97 -5.21 -3.55 -12.56
C ASN A 97 -4.12 -3.94 -11.54
N MET A 98 -3.21 -3.04 -11.20
CA MET A 98 -2.19 -3.29 -10.19
C MET A 98 -2.82 -3.52 -8.82
N TRP A 99 -3.79 -2.70 -8.45
CA TRP A 99 -4.52 -2.85 -7.18
C TRP A 99 -5.19 -4.22 -7.09
N LYS A 100 -5.91 -4.62 -8.15
CA LYS A 100 -6.57 -5.92 -8.21
C LYS A 100 -5.56 -7.06 -8.13
N LEU A 101 -4.44 -6.94 -8.82
CA LEU A 101 -3.39 -7.95 -8.83
C LEU A 101 -2.81 -8.15 -7.43
N ILE A 102 -2.43 -7.06 -6.77
CA ILE A 102 -1.87 -7.12 -5.42
C ILE A 102 -2.87 -7.74 -4.44
N CYS A 103 -4.13 -7.28 -4.47
CA CYS A 103 -5.17 -7.80 -3.58
C CYS A 103 -5.42 -9.29 -3.81
N THR A 104 -5.44 -9.73 -5.07
CA THR A 104 -5.70 -11.14 -5.42
C THR A 104 -4.53 -12.03 -4.99
N LEU A 105 -3.30 -11.64 -5.34
CA LEU A 105 -2.11 -12.44 -5.02
C LEU A 105 -1.81 -12.48 -3.53
N SER A 106 -2.22 -11.47 -2.80
CA SER A 106 -2.04 -11.38 -1.33
C SER A 106 -3.22 -11.99 -0.57
N LYS A 107 -4.20 -12.54 -1.27
CA LYS A 107 -5.40 -13.14 -0.68
C LYS A 107 -6.15 -12.18 0.23
N PHE A 108 -6.26 -10.94 -0.19
CA PHE A 108 -7.05 -9.95 0.53
C PHE A 108 -8.55 -10.27 0.37
N PRO A 109 -9.38 -9.93 1.36
CA PRO A 109 -10.82 -10.11 1.24
C PRO A 109 -11.37 -9.43 -0.01
N THR A 110 -12.37 -10.04 -0.64
CA THR A 110 -13.01 -9.45 -1.82
C THR A 110 -13.73 -8.16 -1.41
N MET A 111 -13.29 -7.05 -1.97
CA MET A 111 -13.84 -5.72 -1.68
C MET A 111 -13.83 -4.91 -2.96
N ASN A 112 -14.86 -4.10 -3.18
CA ASN A 112 -14.75 -3.08 -4.23
C ASN A 112 -13.94 -1.90 -3.69
N LEU A 113 -13.57 -1.00 -4.59
CA LEU A 113 -12.74 0.15 -4.26
C LEU A 113 -13.34 1.01 -3.15
N ASN A 114 -14.64 1.24 -3.23
CA ASN A 114 -15.35 2.08 -2.26
C ASN A 114 -15.37 1.46 -0.87
N GLU A 115 -15.60 0.15 -0.79
CA GLU A 115 -15.54 -0.58 0.48
C GLU A 115 -14.16 -0.49 1.12
N ALA A 116 -13.11 -0.67 0.32
CA ALA A 116 -11.74 -0.59 0.80
C ALA A 116 -11.42 0.80 1.34
N LEU A 117 -11.77 1.84 0.61
CA LEU A 117 -11.55 3.23 1.02
C LEU A 117 -12.31 3.56 2.31
N THR A 118 -13.55 3.11 2.41
CA THR A 118 -14.36 3.35 3.60
C THR A 118 -13.74 2.69 4.84
N PHE A 119 -13.29 1.45 4.70
CA PHE A 119 -12.62 0.77 5.81
C PHE A 119 -11.36 1.52 6.25
N TRP A 120 -10.53 1.91 5.30
CA TRP A 120 -9.29 2.64 5.59
C TRP A 120 -9.56 3.97 6.30
N ARG A 121 -10.54 4.73 5.84
CA ARG A 121 -10.90 6.03 6.42
C ARG A 121 -11.41 5.91 7.85
N ASN A 122 -12.07 4.81 8.17
CA ASN A 122 -12.71 4.60 9.48
C ASN A 122 -11.80 3.88 10.48
N ASN A 123 -10.61 3.52 10.07
CA ASN A 123 -9.64 2.82 10.89
C ASN A 123 -8.26 3.49 10.81
#